data_173d458835e0b33ae9ed0869d0592634
#
_entry.id   173d458835e0b33ae9ed0869d0592634
#
_cell.length_a   1.000
_cell.length_b   1.000
_cell.length_c   1.000
_cell.angle_alpha   90.00
_cell.angle_beta   90.00
_cell.angle_gamma   90.00
#
_symmetry.space_group_name_H-M   'P 1'
#
loop_
_entity.id
_entity.type
_entity.pdbx_description
1 polymer ?
#
loop_
_entity_poly.entity_id
_entity_poly.type
_entity_poly.pdbx_seq_one_letter_code
_entity_poly.pdbx_strand_id
1 'polypeptide(L)'
;MNRRVLCLCAAVHWAGSLCLAGAPDIAITNGRNFSVAAFRFWAPPGVGTLRGVTVLVPGSNSDGRGQVDEAFWRAFAQRHDLALVGCCFKDRPHDNMNVEEYARAGDGSGAALLEALRRFGESSGHPEAAKAPLLLWGMSAGGEFNYEFACWRPDRVAAFVVNKGGYYFTHLAPPAARNVPGIFFIGSDDADFRKESIRGIFAVNHEAGARWRLVVEPHVGHAPGNSPELAVGFFEKSLGGRPER
;
A
#
# COMPACT_ATOMS: atom_id res chain seq x y z
N MET A 1 -77.10 -16.50 -1.60
CA MET A 1 -75.88 -16.94 -0.89
C MET A 1 -74.67 -16.56 -1.75
N ASN A 2 -74.09 -15.38 -1.51
CA ASN A 2 -72.98 -14.86 -2.26
C ASN A 2 -71.67 -15.12 -1.47
N ARG A 3 -70.85 -15.99 -1.97
CA ARG A 3 -69.48 -16.16 -1.44
C ARG A 3 -68.53 -15.20 -2.14
N ARG A 4 -67.98 -14.24 -1.41
CA ARG A 4 -66.90 -13.36 -1.86
C ARG A 4 -65.57 -14.11 -1.64
N VAL A 5 -64.84 -14.32 -2.73
CA VAL A 5 -63.47 -14.83 -2.69
C VAL A 5 -62.55 -13.64 -2.51
N LEU A 6 -61.80 -13.60 -1.39
CA LEU A 6 -60.71 -12.64 -1.17
C LEU A 6 -59.47 -13.18 -1.84
N CYS A 7 -58.98 -12.48 -2.87
CA CYS A 7 -57.63 -12.69 -3.38
C CYS A 7 -56.62 -11.91 -2.52
N LEU A 8 -55.75 -12.64 -1.79
CA LEU A 8 -54.59 -12.05 -1.14
C LEU A 8 -53.46 -11.96 -2.21
N CYS A 9 -53.14 -10.74 -2.62
CA CYS A 9 -51.93 -10.47 -3.39
C CYS A 9 -50.75 -10.39 -2.43
N ALA A 10 -49.90 -11.41 -2.43
CA ALA A 10 -48.59 -11.37 -1.74
C ALA A 10 -47.65 -10.49 -2.55
N ALA A 11 -47.30 -9.34 -2.01
CA ALA A 11 -46.24 -8.49 -2.57
C ALA A 11 -44.87 -9.12 -2.28
N VAL A 12 -44.24 -9.68 -3.30
CA VAL A 12 -42.85 -10.14 -3.23
C VAL A 12 -41.96 -8.91 -3.29
N HIS A 13 -41.37 -8.55 -2.15
CA HIS A 13 -40.30 -7.54 -2.12
C HIS A 13 -39.02 -8.14 -2.71
N TRP A 14 -38.71 -7.78 -3.93
CA TRP A 14 -37.39 -8.01 -4.50
C TRP A 14 -36.42 -7.05 -3.82
N ALA A 15 -35.64 -7.55 -2.84
CA ALA A 15 -34.45 -6.87 -2.38
C ALA A 15 -33.40 -6.96 -3.49
N GLY A 16 -33.39 -5.95 -4.34
CA GLY A 16 -32.34 -5.78 -5.35
C GLY A 16 -30.99 -5.67 -4.64
N SER A 17 -30.14 -6.68 -4.76
CA SER A 17 -28.72 -6.59 -4.39
C SER A 17 -28.12 -5.47 -5.26
N LEU A 18 -27.95 -4.30 -4.68
CA LEU A 18 -27.09 -3.26 -5.26
C LEU A 18 -25.68 -3.84 -5.31
N CYS A 19 -25.31 -4.34 -6.48
CA CYS A 19 -23.93 -4.59 -6.81
C CYS A 19 -23.25 -3.21 -6.81
N LEU A 20 -22.60 -2.86 -5.70
CA LEU A 20 -21.79 -1.65 -5.62
C LEU A 20 -20.68 -1.82 -6.66
N ALA A 21 -20.85 -1.19 -7.81
CA ALA A 21 -19.76 -0.99 -8.75
C ALA A 21 -18.63 -0.35 -7.95
N GLY A 22 -17.45 -1.00 -7.95
CA GLY A 22 -16.29 -0.49 -7.21
C GLY A 22 -16.07 0.98 -7.56
N ALA A 23 -15.66 1.77 -6.58
CA ALA A 23 -15.37 3.18 -6.80
C ALA A 23 -14.40 3.32 -8.00
N PRO A 24 -14.61 4.30 -8.90
CA PRO A 24 -13.76 4.48 -10.05
C PRO A 24 -12.31 4.76 -9.61
N ASP A 25 -11.35 4.27 -10.40
CA ASP A 25 -9.93 4.55 -10.16
C ASP A 25 -9.68 6.06 -10.12
N ILE A 26 -8.86 6.50 -9.17
CA ILE A 26 -8.44 7.91 -9.08
C ILE A 26 -7.12 8.04 -9.83
N ALA A 27 -7.07 8.90 -10.83
CA ALA A 27 -5.86 9.21 -11.58
C ALA A 27 -5.46 10.68 -11.41
N ILE A 28 -4.16 10.90 -11.23
CA ILE A 28 -3.50 12.20 -11.21
C ILE A 28 -2.40 12.13 -12.27
N THR A 29 -2.37 13.08 -13.19
CA THR A 29 -1.44 13.10 -14.32
C THR A 29 -0.56 14.32 -14.29
N ASN A 30 0.56 14.25 -15.00
CA ASN A 30 1.49 15.37 -15.17
C ASN A 30 2.01 15.94 -13.85
N GLY A 31 2.31 15.08 -12.90
CA GLY A 31 2.95 15.44 -11.65
C GLY A 31 4.40 15.91 -11.86
N ARG A 32 5.01 16.43 -10.81
CA ARG A 32 6.38 16.95 -10.88
C ARG A 32 7.39 15.86 -11.22
N ASN A 33 7.27 14.68 -10.60
CA ASN A 33 8.18 13.54 -10.77
C ASN A 33 7.49 12.27 -11.32
N PHE A 34 6.32 12.40 -11.94
CA PHE A 34 5.62 11.30 -12.58
C PHE A 34 4.75 11.80 -13.75
N SER A 35 4.49 10.96 -14.73
CA SER A 35 3.52 11.22 -15.79
C SER A 35 2.11 10.79 -15.38
N VAL A 36 2.00 9.65 -14.68
CA VAL A 36 0.75 9.08 -14.18
C VAL A 36 0.95 8.57 -12.75
N ALA A 37 0.02 8.93 -11.87
CA ALA A 37 -0.20 8.28 -10.58
C ALA A 37 -1.67 7.88 -10.51
N ALA A 38 -1.96 6.57 -10.60
CA ALA A 38 -3.32 6.07 -10.58
C ALA A 38 -3.50 5.07 -9.44
N PHE A 39 -4.69 5.08 -8.83
CA PHE A 39 -4.98 4.38 -7.60
C PHE A 39 -6.34 3.70 -7.68
N ARG A 40 -6.40 2.42 -7.29
CA ARG A 40 -7.62 1.68 -7.06
C ARG A 40 -7.76 1.41 -5.57
N PHE A 41 -8.97 1.60 -5.05
CA PHE A 41 -9.28 1.42 -3.65
C PHE A 41 -10.26 0.28 -3.43
N TRP A 42 -10.12 -0.35 -2.29
CA TRP A 42 -11.10 -1.29 -1.77
C TRP A 42 -11.21 -1.11 -0.25
N ALA A 43 -12.43 -1.17 0.28
CA ALA A 43 -12.70 -1.22 1.71
C ALA A 43 -13.58 -2.43 2.02
N PRO A 44 -13.42 -3.06 3.20
CA PRO A 44 -14.27 -4.19 3.59
C PRO A 44 -15.74 -3.80 3.61
N PRO A 45 -16.63 -4.60 3.02
CA PRO A 45 -18.07 -4.34 3.11
C PRO A 45 -18.55 -4.27 4.57
N GLY A 46 -19.29 -3.24 4.91
CA GLY A 46 -19.86 -3.06 6.25
C GLY A 46 -18.87 -2.61 7.33
N VAL A 47 -17.64 -2.26 6.98
CA VAL A 47 -16.72 -1.64 7.94
C VAL A 47 -17.27 -0.27 8.39
N GLY A 48 -17.32 -0.04 9.70
CA GLY A 48 -17.82 1.23 10.24
C GLY A 48 -16.79 2.35 10.18
N THR A 49 -15.55 2.04 10.58
CA THR A 49 -14.43 3.00 10.59
C THR A 49 -13.14 2.28 10.22
N LEU A 50 -12.41 2.84 9.28
CA LEU A 50 -11.11 2.31 8.87
C LEU A 50 -10.05 2.62 9.93
N ARG A 51 -9.30 1.60 10.35
CA ARG A 51 -8.18 1.74 11.29
C ARG A 51 -6.87 2.14 10.61
N GLY A 52 -6.79 1.98 9.29
CA GLY A 52 -5.61 2.26 8.49
C GLY A 52 -5.84 1.96 7.02
N VAL A 53 -4.81 2.18 6.23
CA VAL A 53 -4.80 1.85 4.80
C VAL A 53 -3.54 1.06 4.46
N THR A 54 -3.70 -0.11 3.83
CA THR A 54 -2.58 -0.85 3.25
C THR A 54 -2.34 -0.37 1.83
N VAL A 55 -1.15 0.12 1.57
CA VAL A 55 -0.71 0.64 0.26
C VAL A 55 0.16 -0.40 -0.41
N LEU A 56 -0.22 -0.82 -1.61
CA LEU A 56 0.45 -1.84 -2.41
C LEU A 56 1.10 -1.18 -3.63
N VAL A 57 2.44 -1.08 -3.60
CA VAL A 57 3.20 -0.38 -4.65
C VAL A 57 3.99 -1.40 -5.46
N PRO A 58 3.70 -1.55 -6.77
CA PRO A 58 4.36 -2.51 -7.63
C PRO A 58 5.79 -2.07 -7.99
N GLY A 59 6.51 -2.93 -8.72
CA GLY A 59 7.81 -2.61 -9.30
C GLY A 59 7.72 -1.54 -10.39
N SER A 60 8.90 -1.23 -10.95
CA SER A 60 9.14 -0.17 -11.93
C SER A 60 8.05 -0.06 -13.00
N ASN A 61 7.47 1.14 -13.09
CA ASN A 61 6.49 1.50 -14.11
C ASN A 61 5.36 0.47 -14.33
N SER A 62 5.07 -0.37 -13.33
CA SER A 62 4.03 -1.40 -13.37
C SER A 62 2.67 -0.87 -12.88
N ASP A 63 1.63 -1.66 -13.13
CA ASP A 63 0.28 -1.38 -12.65
C ASP A 63 -0.10 -2.39 -11.55
N GLY A 64 -0.08 -1.95 -10.31
CA GLY A 64 -0.43 -2.74 -9.12
C GLY A 64 -1.87 -2.54 -8.66
N ARG A 65 -2.71 -1.83 -9.41
CA ARG A 65 -4.08 -1.54 -8.99
C ARG A 65 -4.92 -2.81 -8.78
N GLY A 66 -4.65 -3.86 -9.54
CA GLY A 66 -5.32 -5.15 -9.38
C GLY A 66 -5.03 -5.88 -8.07
N GLN A 67 -3.97 -5.52 -7.35
CA GLN A 67 -3.62 -6.16 -6.07
C GLN A 67 -4.72 -5.98 -5.00
N VAL A 68 -5.55 -4.95 -5.08
CA VAL A 68 -6.70 -4.80 -4.17
C VAL A 68 -7.78 -5.87 -4.37
N ASP A 69 -7.74 -6.60 -5.48
CA ASP A 69 -8.68 -7.67 -5.80
C ASP A 69 -8.20 -9.05 -5.34
N GLU A 70 -6.93 -9.14 -4.89
CA GLU A 70 -6.34 -10.39 -4.41
C GLU A 70 -6.95 -10.82 -3.08
N ALA A 71 -7.41 -12.07 -3.00
CA ALA A 71 -8.04 -12.63 -1.81
C ALA A 71 -7.13 -12.56 -0.58
N PHE A 72 -5.82 -12.69 -0.76
CA PHE A 72 -4.81 -12.60 0.30
C PHE A 72 -4.84 -11.23 1.01
N TRP A 73 -4.73 -10.13 0.24
CA TRP A 73 -4.74 -8.79 0.80
C TRP A 73 -6.11 -8.40 1.35
N ARG A 74 -7.19 -8.82 0.68
CA ARG A 74 -8.56 -8.58 1.18
C ARG A 74 -8.81 -9.27 2.52
N ALA A 75 -8.37 -10.52 2.68
CA ALA A 75 -8.51 -11.25 3.93
C ALA A 75 -7.77 -10.56 5.08
N PHE A 76 -6.55 -10.07 4.84
CA PHE A 76 -5.81 -9.27 5.82
C PHE A 76 -6.55 -7.98 6.17
N ALA A 77 -6.95 -7.22 5.17
CA ALA A 77 -7.60 -5.92 5.36
C ALA A 77 -8.95 -6.07 6.08
N GLN A 78 -9.72 -7.10 5.76
CA GLN A 78 -10.99 -7.37 6.42
C GLN A 78 -10.84 -7.74 7.90
N ARG A 79 -9.81 -8.54 8.26
CA ARG A 79 -9.55 -8.89 9.66
C ARG A 79 -9.20 -7.69 10.54
N HIS A 80 -8.63 -6.65 9.94
CA HIS A 80 -8.07 -5.51 10.68
C HIS A 80 -8.79 -4.18 10.44
N ASP A 81 -9.93 -4.19 9.77
CA ASP A 81 -10.71 -2.99 9.41
C ASP A 81 -9.85 -1.97 8.62
N LEU A 82 -9.09 -2.45 7.62
CA LEU A 82 -8.21 -1.64 6.79
C LEU A 82 -8.81 -1.45 5.40
N ALA A 83 -8.56 -0.30 4.77
CA ALA A 83 -8.70 -0.19 3.33
C ALA A 83 -7.45 -0.71 2.62
N LEU A 84 -7.60 -1.05 1.34
CA LEU A 84 -6.50 -1.34 0.41
C LEU A 84 -6.42 -0.24 -0.63
N VAL A 85 -5.21 0.11 -1.04
CA VAL A 85 -4.96 0.90 -2.24
C VAL A 85 -3.86 0.24 -3.06
N GLY A 86 -4.17 -0.09 -4.31
CA GLY A 86 -3.22 -0.54 -5.32
C GLY A 86 -2.77 0.64 -6.17
N CYS A 87 -1.47 0.77 -6.37
CA CYS A 87 -0.86 1.91 -7.04
C CYS A 87 -0.41 1.57 -8.46
N CYS A 88 -0.45 2.57 -9.33
CA CYS A 88 0.20 2.57 -10.63
C CYS A 88 0.95 3.90 -10.77
N PHE A 89 2.27 3.86 -10.71
CA PHE A 89 3.12 5.00 -11.00
C PHE A 89 3.82 4.82 -12.34
N LYS A 90 3.89 5.88 -13.13
CA LYS A 90 4.63 5.95 -14.39
C LYS A 90 5.56 7.14 -14.34
N ASP A 91 6.82 6.90 -14.62
CA ASP A 91 7.80 7.97 -14.74
C ASP A 91 7.49 8.92 -15.89
N ARG A 92 8.05 10.10 -15.80
CA ARG A 92 8.26 10.96 -16.97
C ARG A 92 9.49 10.46 -17.73
N PRO A 93 9.56 10.65 -19.04
CA PRO A 93 10.79 10.39 -19.77
C PRO A 93 11.95 11.22 -19.19
N HIS A 94 13.07 10.58 -18.89
CA HIS A 94 14.30 11.20 -18.41
C HIS A 94 15.52 10.34 -18.81
N ASP A 95 16.74 10.87 -18.68
CA ASP A 95 17.94 10.25 -19.23
C ASP A 95 18.32 8.94 -18.56
N ASN A 96 17.99 8.74 -17.28
CA ASN A 96 18.32 7.54 -16.53
C ASN A 96 17.06 6.72 -16.19
N MET A 97 16.50 6.03 -17.18
CA MET A 97 15.29 5.22 -17.02
C MET A 97 15.46 3.97 -16.12
N ASN A 98 16.65 3.76 -15.53
CA ASN A 98 16.87 2.69 -14.54
C ASN A 98 16.62 3.13 -13.10
N VAL A 99 16.31 4.41 -12.89
CA VAL A 99 16.05 5.00 -11.58
C VAL A 99 14.74 5.75 -11.65
N GLU A 100 13.73 5.24 -10.99
CA GLU A 100 12.38 5.81 -11.04
C GLU A 100 12.30 7.08 -10.21
N GLU A 101 12.08 8.22 -10.89
CA GLU A 101 11.94 9.52 -10.20
C GLU A 101 10.69 9.58 -9.31
N TYR A 102 9.61 8.87 -9.67
CA TYR A 102 8.43 8.81 -8.81
C TYR A 102 8.71 8.14 -7.46
N ALA A 103 9.77 7.33 -7.34
CA ALA A 103 10.14 6.75 -6.05
C ALA A 103 10.53 7.84 -5.02
N ARG A 104 10.99 9.01 -5.47
CA ARG A 104 11.23 10.17 -4.61
C ARG A 104 9.90 10.79 -4.15
N ALA A 105 9.27 10.15 -3.18
CA ALA A 105 7.89 10.44 -2.75
C ALA A 105 7.66 11.93 -2.40
N GLY A 106 8.65 12.60 -1.81
CA GLY A 106 8.58 14.01 -1.42
C GLY A 106 8.49 14.99 -2.61
N ASP A 107 8.81 14.55 -3.83
CA ASP A 107 8.85 15.40 -5.02
C ASP A 107 7.51 15.46 -5.79
N GLY A 108 6.45 14.82 -5.26
CA GLY A 108 5.10 14.93 -5.83
C GLY A 108 4.28 13.65 -5.80
N SER A 109 4.86 12.49 -6.08
CA SER A 109 4.16 11.19 -6.10
C SER A 109 3.54 10.83 -4.75
N GLY A 110 4.21 11.12 -3.65
CA GLY A 110 3.66 10.96 -2.31
C GLY A 110 2.46 11.88 -2.05
N ALA A 111 2.52 13.13 -2.52
CA ALA A 111 1.39 14.06 -2.43
C ALA A 111 0.19 13.58 -3.27
N ALA A 112 0.45 12.96 -4.43
CA ALA A 112 -0.60 12.34 -5.25
C ALA A 112 -1.30 11.19 -4.52
N LEU A 113 -0.55 10.33 -3.81
CA LEU A 113 -1.14 9.28 -2.97
C LEU A 113 -2.02 9.89 -1.86
N LEU A 114 -1.55 10.92 -1.15
CA LEU A 114 -2.33 11.55 -0.08
C LEU A 114 -3.60 12.24 -0.61
N GLU A 115 -3.53 12.85 -1.78
CA GLU A 115 -4.71 13.44 -2.45
C GLU A 115 -5.70 12.36 -2.89
N ALA A 116 -5.21 11.23 -3.41
CA ALA A 116 -6.08 10.11 -3.77
C ALA A 116 -6.79 9.51 -2.54
N LEU A 117 -6.10 9.38 -1.41
CA LEU A 117 -6.69 8.96 -0.13
C LEU A 117 -7.79 9.92 0.35
N ARG A 118 -7.58 11.23 0.19
CA ARG A 118 -8.58 12.24 0.54
C ARG A 118 -9.84 12.07 -0.33
N ARG A 119 -9.67 11.98 -1.66
CA ARG A 119 -10.78 11.78 -2.60
C ARG A 119 -11.53 10.46 -2.36
N PHE A 120 -10.80 9.40 -2.10
CA PHE A 120 -11.40 8.12 -1.73
C PHE A 120 -12.26 8.26 -0.46
N GLY A 121 -11.71 8.89 0.58
CA GLY A 121 -12.43 9.09 1.83
C GLY A 121 -13.75 9.86 1.63
N GLU A 122 -13.73 10.90 0.81
CA GLU A 122 -14.92 11.68 0.49
C GLU A 122 -15.96 10.89 -0.31
N SER A 123 -15.52 10.07 -1.27
CA SER A 123 -16.44 9.33 -2.16
C SER A 123 -16.96 8.02 -1.55
N SER A 124 -16.25 7.42 -0.60
CA SER A 124 -16.58 6.12 0.00
C SER A 124 -17.34 6.20 1.32
N GLY A 125 -17.47 7.40 1.89
CA GLY A 125 -18.03 7.56 3.24
C GLY A 125 -17.04 7.27 4.37
N HIS A 126 -15.73 7.17 4.06
CA HIS A 126 -14.64 6.92 4.99
C HIS A 126 -13.68 8.13 5.07
N PRO A 127 -14.12 9.30 5.55
CA PRO A 127 -13.29 10.51 5.57
C PRO A 127 -12.01 10.35 6.40
N GLU A 128 -11.97 9.39 7.31
CA GLU A 128 -10.78 9.05 8.09
C GLU A 128 -9.62 8.54 7.22
N ALA A 129 -9.88 7.97 6.04
CA ALA A 129 -8.84 7.49 5.12
C ALA A 129 -7.83 8.59 4.75
N ALA A 130 -8.27 9.84 4.69
CA ALA A 130 -7.41 10.99 4.42
C ALA A 130 -6.27 11.15 5.44
N LYS A 131 -6.47 10.69 6.68
CA LYS A 131 -5.52 10.82 7.80
C LYS A 131 -5.14 9.50 8.45
N ALA A 132 -5.72 8.38 8.02
CA ALA A 132 -5.45 7.06 8.56
C ALA A 132 -3.97 6.69 8.44
N PRO A 133 -3.42 5.93 9.40
CA PRO A 133 -2.06 5.43 9.32
C PRO A 133 -1.89 4.47 8.13
N LEU A 134 -0.74 4.50 7.49
CA LEU A 134 -0.42 3.72 6.29
C LEU A 134 0.48 2.54 6.64
N LEU A 135 0.15 1.38 6.07
CA LEU A 135 0.97 0.19 6.04
C LEU A 135 1.46 0.01 4.59
N LEU A 136 2.75 0.21 4.35
CA LEU A 136 3.30 0.29 3.00
C LEU A 136 3.99 -1.03 2.63
N TRP A 137 3.46 -1.77 1.66
CA TRP A 137 4.16 -2.91 1.03
C TRP A 137 4.56 -2.53 -0.39
N GLY A 138 5.82 -2.77 -0.76
CA GLY A 138 6.29 -2.43 -2.10
C GLY A 138 7.44 -3.29 -2.58
N MET A 139 7.38 -3.65 -3.87
CA MET A 139 8.37 -4.43 -4.59
C MET A 139 9.26 -3.54 -5.47
N SER A 140 10.59 -3.75 -5.47
CA SER A 140 11.53 -3.02 -6.34
C SER A 140 11.36 -1.50 -6.16
N ALA A 141 11.12 -0.75 -7.23
CA ALA A 141 10.83 0.69 -7.16
C ALA A 141 9.68 1.05 -6.19
N GLY A 142 8.70 0.14 -6.00
CA GLY A 142 7.66 0.30 -4.98
C GLY A 142 8.20 0.25 -3.55
N GLY A 143 9.23 -0.58 -3.30
CA GLY A 143 9.93 -0.60 -2.02
C GLY A 143 10.75 0.67 -1.79
N GLU A 144 11.38 1.19 -2.84
CA GLU A 144 12.10 2.48 -2.83
C GLU A 144 11.15 3.63 -2.49
N PHE A 145 9.98 3.68 -3.18
CA PHE A 145 8.94 4.65 -2.87
C PHE A 145 8.49 4.58 -1.40
N ASN A 146 8.30 3.39 -0.85
CA ASN A 146 7.87 3.21 0.53
C ASN A 146 8.89 3.76 1.53
N TYR A 147 10.17 3.50 1.28
CA TYR A 147 11.26 4.04 2.08
C TYR A 147 11.29 5.58 2.02
N GLU A 148 11.27 6.15 0.82
CA GLU A 148 11.30 7.59 0.62
C GLU A 148 10.02 8.26 1.17
N PHE A 149 8.86 7.59 1.08
CA PHE A 149 7.64 8.09 1.69
C PHE A 149 7.73 8.11 3.23
N ALA A 150 8.29 7.07 3.84
CA ALA A 150 8.51 7.03 5.28
C ALA A 150 9.53 8.10 5.73
N CYS A 151 10.54 8.39 4.92
CA CYS A 151 11.48 9.49 5.17
C CYS A 151 10.79 10.86 5.09
N TRP A 152 9.89 11.05 4.13
CA TRP A 152 9.19 12.32 3.90
C TRP A 152 8.03 12.55 4.88
N ARG A 153 7.20 11.53 5.13
CA ARG A 153 6.00 11.63 5.98
C ARG A 153 5.92 10.51 7.01
N PRO A 154 6.90 10.44 7.93
CA PRO A 154 6.94 9.43 8.98
C PRO A 154 5.68 9.45 9.87
N ASP A 155 5.07 10.63 10.03
CA ASP A 155 3.82 10.85 10.77
C ASP A 155 2.61 10.10 10.19
N ARG A 156 2.69 9.69 8.92
CA ARG A 156 1.63 8.98 8.22
C ARG A 156 1.85 7.46 8.16
N VAL A 157 3.02 6.96 8.51
CA VAL A 157 3.40 5.56 8.31
C VAL A 157 3.40 4.79 9.62
N ALA A 158 2.53 3.78 9.72
CA ALA A 158 2.52 2.85 10.84
C ALA A 158 3.62 1.79 10.71
N ALA A 159 3.89 1.33 9.47
CA ALA A 159 4.97 0.42 9.14
C ALA A 159 5.24 0.42 7.64
N PHE A 160 6.47 0.10 7.24
CA PHE A 160 6.82 -0.01 5.82
C PHE A 160 7.66 -1.25 5.51
N VAL A 161 7.51 -1.73 4.27
CA VAL A 161 8.23 -2.86 3.70
C VAL A 161 8.96 -2.41 2.45
N VAL A 162 10.25 -2.72 2.38
CA VAL A 162 11.09 -2.58 1.19
C VAL A 162 11.43 -3.98 0.70
N ASN A 163 10.80 -4.42 -0.37
CA ASN A 163 11.11 -5.71 -0.97
C ASN A 163 11.98 -5.54 -2.21
N LYS A 164 13.27 -5.83 -2.09
CA LYS A 164 14.23 -5.88 -3.20
C LYS A 164 14.34 -4.57 -4.01
N GLY A 165 14.31 -3.40 -3.32
CA GLY A 165 14.64 -2.11 -3.94
C GLY A 165 16.10 -2.03 -4.37
N GLY A 166 16.45 -1.08 -5.22
CA GLY A 166 17.80 -0.94 -5.76
C GLY A 166 18.39 0.45 -5.61
N TYR A 167 17.57 1.50 -5.61
CA TYR A 167 18.03 2.88 -5.59
C TYR A 167 17.32 3.69 -4.50
N TYR A 168 18.09 4.51 -3.78
CA TYR A 168 17.55 5.33 -2.69
C TYR A 168 18.12 6.73 -2.79
N PHE A 169 17.27 7.73 -2.65
CA PHE A 169 17.65 9.15 -2.70
C PHE A 169 18.04 9.68 -1.33
N THR A 170 17.48 9.12 -0.27
CA THR A 170 17.73 9.50 1.12
C THR A 170 18.67 8.48 1.77
N HIS A 171 19.95 8.77 1.89
CA HIS A 171 20.92 7.83 2.47
C HIS A 171 20.74 7.67 3.99
N LEU A 172 20.59 8.78 4.71
CA LEU A 172 20.32 8.77 6.14
C LEU A 172 18.92 9.30 6.41
N ALA A 173 18.04 8.41 6.82
CA ALA A 173 16.66 8.75 7.13
C ALA A 173 16.58 9.76 8.30
N PRO A 174 15.64 10.71 8.26
CA PRO A 174 15.40 11.60 9.39
C PRO A 174 15.12 10.82 10.69
N PRO A 175 15.44 11.39 11.88
CA PRO A 175 15.22 10.71 13.16
C PRO A 175 13.80 10.19 13.35
N ALA A 176 12.78 10.94 12.92
CA ALA A 176 11.39 10.52 13.00
C ALA A 176 11.11 9.26 12.14
N ALA A 177 11.68 9.19 10.94
CA ALA A 177 11.52 8.04 10.05
C ALA A 177 12.21 6.78 10.58
N ARG A 178 13.36 6.91 11.24
CA ARG A 178 14.08 5.79 11.87
C ARG A 178 13.31 5.14 13.01
N ASN A 179 12.35 5.84 13.60
CA ASN A 179 11.44 5.31 14.62
C ASN A 179 10.21 4.59 14.03
N VAL A 180 9.93 4.76 12.73
CA VAL A 180 8.86 4.01 12.06
C VAL A 180 9.30 2.56 11.89
N PRO A 181 8.48 1.57 12.29
CA PRO A 181 8.78 0.16 12.03
C PRO A 181 9.02 -0.11 10.56
N GLY A 182 10.15 -0.73 10.22
CA GLY A 182 10.56 -1.03 8.84
C GLY A 182 11.14 -2.43 8.70
N ILE A 183 10.88 -3.07 7.56
CA ILE A 183 11.49 -4.35 7.21
C ILE A 183 11.97 -4.33 5.76
N PHE A 184 13.21 -4.80 5.54
CA PHE A 184 13.86 -4.88 4.25
C PHE A 184 14.05 -6.35 3.88
N PHE A 185 13.79 -6.69 2.62
CA PHE A 185 13.99 -8.03 2.08
C PHE A 185 15.05 -8.02 0.98
N ILE A 186 15.98 -8.96 1.07
CA ILE A 186 16.98 -9.27 0.06
C ILE A 186 16.73 -10.68 -0.45
N GLY A 187 16.66 -10.87 -1.76
CA GLY A 187 16.75 -12.19 -2.37
C GLY A 187 18.22 -12.61 -2.51
N SER A 188 18.61 -13.82 -2.07
CA SER A 188 20.01 -14.25 -2.16
C SER A 188 20.50 -14.31 -3.61
N ASP A 189 19.61 -14.61 -4.55
CA ASP A 189 19.87 -14.77 -5.97
C ASP A 189 19.51 -13.53 -6.80
N ASP A 190 19.19 -12.39 -6.14
CA ASP A 190 18.98 -11.10 -6.81
C ASP A 190 20.34 -10.50 -7.24
N ALA A 191 20.29 -9.50 -8.11
CA ALA A 191 21.48 -8.80 -8.61
C ALA A 191 22.28 -8.16 -7.46
N ASP A 192 23.61 -8.25 -7.53
CA ASP A 192 24.51 -7.79 -6.47
C ASP A 192 24.29 -6.33 -6.11
N PHE A 193 24.10 -5.47 -7.11
CA PHE A 193 23.90 -4.04 -6.85
C PHE A 193 22.68 -3.76 -5.96
N ARG A 194 21.58 -4.52 -6.09
CA ARG A 194 20.40 -4.37 -5.22
C ARG A 194 20.69 -4.86 -3.81
N LYS A 195 21.33 -6.03 -3.72
CA LYS A 195 21.71 -6.60 -2.41
C LYS A 195 22.61 -5.64 -1.64
N GLU A 196 23.60 -5.06 -2.29
CA GLU A 196 24.55 -4.12 -1.66
C GLU A 196 23.86 -2.77 -1.35
N SER A 197 23.02 -2.25 -2.24
CA SER A 197 22.25 -1.03 -1.96
C SER A 197 21.37 -1.18 -0.71
N ILE A 198 20.64 -2.31 -0.59
CA ILE A 198 19.81 -2.56 0.59
C ILE A 198 20.67 -2.71 1.85
N ARG A 199 21.78 -3.45 1.78
CA ARG A 199 22.68 -3.60 2.93
C ARG A 199 23.27 -2.26 3.36
N GLY A 200 23.69 -1.43 2.41
CA GLY A 200 24.25 -0.11 2.68
C GLY A 200 23.24 0.82 3.36
N ILE A 201 22.02 0.94 2.80
CA ILE A 201 20.99 1.80 3.36
C ILE A 201 20.54 1.29 4.75
N PHE A 202 20.44 -0.02 4.91
CA PHE A 202 20.10 -0.63 6.19
C PHE A 202 21.18 -0.37 7.24
N ALA A 203 22.44 -0.63 6.93
CA ALA A 203 23.56 -0.49 7.87
C ALA A 203 23.72 0.94 8.39
N VAL A 204 23.75 1.93 7.49
CA VAL A 204 23.89 3.35 7.84
C VAL A 204 22.76 3.79 8.78
N ASN A 205 21.55 3.38 8.52
CA ASN A 205 20.41 3.77 9.35
C ASN A 205 20.33 2.97 10.65
N HIS A 206 20.74 1.71 10.63
CA HIS A 206 20.82 0.89 11.84
C HIS A 206 21.82 1.44 12.84
N GLU A 207 23.03 1.82 12.39
CA GLU A 207 24.03 2.52 13.20
C GLU A 207 23.48 3.83 13.76
N ALA A 208 22.65 4.53 13.00
CA ALA A 208 21.97 5.75 13.44
C ALA A 208 20.75 5.50 14.34
N GLY A 209 20.51 4.26 14.77
CA GLY A 209 19.48 3.86 15.72
C GLY A 209 18.12 3.50 15.10
N ALA A 210 18.04 3.22 13.81
CA ALA A 210 16.81 2.71 13.21
C ALA A 210 16.50 1.29 13.72
N ARG A 211 15.24 1.07 14.12
CA ARG A 211 14.75 -0.23 14.62
C ARG A 211 14.19 -1.09 13.49
N TRP A 212 14.88 -1.11 12.37
CA TRP A 212 14.46 -1.85 11.19
C TRP A 212 14.96 -3.29 11.23
N ARG A 213 14.37 -4.13 10.40
CA ARG A 213 14.73 -5.54 10.25
C ARG A 213 15.23 -5.78 8.84
N LEU A 214 16.23 -6.65 8.70
CA LEU A 214 16.72 -7.14 7.42
C LEU A 214 16.47 -8.65 7.35
N VAL A 215 15.84 -9.09 6.26
CA VAL A 215 15.57 -10.50 5.97
C VAL A 215 16.23 -10.87 4.66
N VAL A 216 16.99 -11.96 4.66
CA VAL A 216 17.55 -12.54 3.44
C VAL A 216 16.73 -13.79 3.12
N GLU A 217 16.12 -13.82 1.93
CA GLU A 217 15.35 -14.96 1.44
C GLU A 217 16.28 -15.86 0.60
N PRO A 218 16.54 -17.10 1.05
CA PRO A 218 17.44 -18.00 0.32
C PRO A 218 16.77 -18.45 -0.99
N HIS A 219 17.60 -18.52 -2.06
CA HIS A 219 17.19 -18.99 -3.40
C HIS A 219 16.05 -18.17 -4.03
N VAL A 220 15.88 -16.92 -3.63
CA VAL A 220 14.92 -15.99 -4.23
C VAL A 220 15.70 -14.92 -5.02
N GLY A 221 15.35 -14.75 -6.30
CA GLY A 221 15.83 -13.68 -7.15
C GLY A 221 15.03 -12.39 -6.99
N HIS A 222 14.92 -11.61 -8.08
CA HIS A 222 14.12 -10.39 -8.12
C HIS A 222 12.61 -10.69 -8.25
N ALA A 223 12.01 -11.25 -7.21
CA ALA A 223 10.61 -11.65 -7.13
C ALA A 223 10.02 -11.36 -5.75
N PRO A 224 8.70 -11.32 -5.57
CA PRO A 224 8.08 -11.05 -4.25
C PRO A 224 8.57 -12.00 -3.14
N GLY A 225 8.85 -13.27 -3.45
CA GLY A 225 9.19 -14.29 -2.45
C GLY A 225 8.08 -14.46 -1.43
N ASN A 226 8.45 -14.67 -0.16
CA ASN A 226 7.53 -14.74 0.97
C ASN A 226 7.29 -13.39 1.65
N SER A 227 7.71 -12.29 1.00
CA SER A 227 7.59 -10.95 1.60
C SER A 227 6.15 -10.52 1.88
N PRO A 228 5.11 -10.91 1.10
CA PRO A 228 3.72 -10.58 1.43
C PRO A 228 3.27 -11.20 2.75
N GLU A 229 3.54 -12.49 2.97
CA GLU A 229 3.15 -13.24 4.18
C GLU A 229 3.88 -12.70 5.41
N LEU A 230 5.19 -12.45 5.27
CA LEU A 230 6.00 -11.88 6.34
C LEU A 230 5.62 -10.43 6.64
N ALA A 231 5.20 -9.68 5.63
CA ALA A 231 4.70 -8.33 5.79
C ALA A 231 3.40 -8.28 6.59
N VAL A 232 2.45 -9.18 6.32
CA VAL A 232 1.20 -9.28 7.08
C VAL A 232 1.48 -9.48 8.56
N GLY A 233 2.29 -10.47 8.93
CA GLY A 233 2.66 -10.72 10.33
C GLY A 233 3.44 -9.56 10.97
N PHE A 234 4.19 -8.78 10.18
CA PHE A 234 4.86 -7.59 10.65
C PHE A 234 3.88 -6.42 10.87
N PHE A 235 2.94 -6.22 9.97
CA PHE A 235 1.91 -5.19 10.06
C PHE A 235 0.96 -5.45 11.24
N GLU A 236 0.57 -6.70 11.49
CA GLU A 236 -0.26 -7.08 12.64
C GLU A 236 0.37 -6.65 13.97
N LYS A 237 1.68 -6.87 14.11
CA LYS A 237 2.44 -6.41 15.29
C LYS A 237 2.47 -4.89 15.40
N SER A 238 2.58 -4.19 14.28
CA SER A 238 2.67 -2.72 14.24
C SER A 238 1.32 -2.05 14.49
N LEU A 239 0.20 -2.72 14.22
CA LEU A 239 -1.15 -2.24 14.53
C LEU A 239 -1.52 -2.38 16.02
N GLY A 240 -0.63 -2.94 16.85
CA GLY A 240 -0.94 -3.30 18.23
C GLY A 240 -1.94 -4.43 18.25
N GLY A 241 -1.47 -5.68 18.33
CA GLY A 241 -2.27 -6.88 18.15
C GLY A 241 -3.66 -6.78 18.77
N ARG A 242 -4.69 -7.01 17.95
CA ARG A 242 -6.06 -7.15 18.45
C ARG A 242 -6.06 -8.45 19.28
N PRO A 243 -6.55 -8.44 20.53
CA PRO A 243 -6.82 -9.71 21.20
C PRO A 243 -7.76 -10.53 20.30
N GLU A 244 -7.43 -11.77 20.04
CA GLU A 244 -8.30 -12.71 19.34
C GLU A 244 -9.69 -12.69 20.01
N ARG A 245 -10.73 -12.49 19.21
CA ARG A 245 -12.12 -12.54 19.66
C ARG A 245 -12.59 -13.98 19.65
#